data_5f3eedbcf7dee3d0ae652a4a532303f7
#
_entry.id   5f3eedbcf7dee3d0ae652a4a532303f7
#
_cell.length_a   1.000
_cell.length_b   1.000
_cell.length_c   1.000
_cell.angle_alpha   90.00
_cell.angle_beta   90.00
_cell.angle_gamma   90.00
#
_symmetry.space_group_name_H-M   'P 1'
#
loop_
_entity.id
_entity.type
_entity.pdbx_description
1 polymer ?
#
loop_
_entity_poly.entity_id
_entity_poly.type
_entity_poly.pdbx_seq_one_letter_code
_entity_poly.pdbx_strand_id
1 'polypeptide(L)'
;MALSDEPTWYKDAIIYELHVRAFYDSDGDGIGDFAGLVQKLDYLQDLGITAIWLLPFYPSPLRDDGYDIADYTNVHSSYGTLRDFKRFLNEAHRRGIRVITELAINHTSIDHPWFQRARRAPKGSVYRDFYVWSDTPERYREARIIFHDFESSNWSWDAVAGAYYWHRFYSHQPDLNFDNPHVEKAVLRVLDFWMDLGVDGLRLDAIPYLYEREGTNCENLEETHAFLKRLRAHLDRKYKNRMLLAEANQWPEDAAAYFGDGDECHMNFHFPVMPRMFMALQLENSFPIIDIMQQTPEIPDVCQWAVFLRNHDELTLEMVTDEDRDYMYSTYAEDPQARVNLGIRRRLAPLLKMRTKVELMNGLLFSLPGTP
;
A
#
# COMPACT_ATOMS: atom_id res chain seq x y z
N MET A 1 15.88 -4.71 -23.19
CA MET A 1 15.02 -3.84 -24.06
C MET A 1 14.96 -2.46 -23.43
N ALA A 2 14.82 -1.39 -24.19
CA ALA A 2 14.54 -0.08 -23.60
C ALA A 2 13.07 -0.09 -23.07
N LEU A 3 12.78 0.66 -22.02
CA LEU A 3 11.41 0.89 -21.57
C LEU A 3 10.58 1.47 -22.71
N SER A 4 9.34 1.00 -22.88
CA SER A 4 8.41 1.58 -23.85
C SER A 4 8.01 2.99 -23.40
N ASP A 5 7.78 3.88 -24.37
CA ASP A 5 7.25 5.23 -24.11
C ASP A 5 5.70 5.22 -24.10
N GLU A 6 5.13 4.15 -23.55
CA GLU A 6 3.68 3.92 -23.44
C GLU A 6 3.12 4.58 -22.19
N PRO A 7 2.21 5.56 -22.29
CA PRO A 7 1.66 6.25 -21.13
C PRO A 7 0.85 5.33 -20.21
N THR A 8 0.18 4.33 -20.78
CA THR A 8 -0.70 3.39 -20.08
C THR A 8 -0.04 2.03 -19.81
N TRP A 9 1.28 2.00 -19.73
CA TRP A 9 2.09 0.79 -19.57
C TRP A 9 1.61 -0.13 -18.43
N TYR A 10 1.01 0.44 -17.39
CA TYR A 10 0.51 -0.29 -16.23
C TYR A 10 -0.71 -1.16 -16.56
N LYS A 11 -1.41 -0.91 -17.67
CA LYS A 11 -2.58 -1.71 -18.07
C LYS A 11 -2.18 -3.10 -18.58
N ASP A 12 -1.01 -3.21 -19.20
CA ASP A 12 -0.47 -4.45 -19.75
C ASP A 12 0.71 -4.99 -18.92
N ALA A 13 0.91 -4.45 -17.72
CA ALA A 13 1.98 -4.88 -16.84
C ALA A 13 1.67 -6.24 -16.19
N ILE A 14 2.73 -6.96 -15.83
CA ILE A 14 2.73 -8.03 -14.85
C ILE A 14 3.58 -7.53 -13.69
N ILE A 15 2.96 -7.23 -12.56
CA ILE A 15 3.61 -6.59 -11.42
C ILE A 15 4.03 -7.66 -10.41
N TYR A 16 5.31 -7.71 -10.09
CA TYR A 16 5.85 -8.60 -9.08
C TYR A 16 6.15 -7.83 -7.79
N GLU A 17 5.40 -8.13 -6.74
CA GLU A 17 5.64 -7.60 -5.41
C GLU A 17 6.80 -8.31 -4.74
N LEU A 18 7.72 -7.59 -4.14
CA LEU A 18 8.79 -8.17 -3.37
C LEU A 18 9.24 -7.32 -2.18
N HIS A 19 9.68 -8.01 -1.14
CA HIS A 19 10.34 -7.40 0.01
C HIS A 19 11.87 -7.55 -0.15
N VAL A 20 12.62 -6.44 -0.18
CA VAL A 20 14.07 -6.44 -0.40
C VAL A 20 14.77 -7.40 0.56
N ARG A 21 14.47 -7.29 1.88
CA ARG A 21 15.11 -8.10 2.93
C ARG A 21 14.88 -9.62 2.80
N ALA A 22 13.81 -10.04 2.11
CA ALA A 22 13.42 -11.44 2.03
C ALA A 22 13.70 -12.07 0.67
N PHE A 23 14.30 -11.34 -0.28
CA PHE A 23 14.41 -11.80 -1.65
C PHE A 23 15.76 -12.46 -1.94
N TYR A 24 16.88 -11.75 -1.80
CA TYR A 24 18.21 -12.32 -2.00
C TYR A 24 19.27 -11.56 -1.23
N ASP A 25 19.99 -12.28 -0.38
CA ASP A 25 21.12 -11.82 0.43
C ASP A 25 22.40 -11.97 -0.40
N SER A 26 23.11 -10.87 -0.65
CA SER A 26 24.31 -10.85 -1.50
C SER A 26 25.61 -11.02 -0.74
N ASP A 27 25.62 -10.72 0.56
CA ASP A 27 26.83 -10.72 1.39
C ASP A 27 26.84 -11.75 2.52
N GLY A 28 25.70 -12.46 2.72
CA GLY A 28 25.59 -13.57 3.66
C GLY A 28 25.31 -13.16 5.10
N ASP A 29 24.75 -11.96 5.31
CA ASP A 29 24.38 -11.47 6.65
C ASP A 29 22.98 -11.95 7.12
N GLY A 30 22.26 -12.63 6.24
CA GLY A 30 20.90 -13.15 6.50
C GLY A 30 19.79 -12.18 6.08
N ILE A 31 20.10 -11.03 5.49
CA ILE A 31 19.16 -10.00 5.06
C ILE A 31 19.35 -9.74 3.56
N GLY A 32 18.28 -9.79 2.80
CA GLY A 32 18.30 -9.41 1.39
C GLY A 32 18.60 -7.93 1.18
N ASP A 33 19.25 -7.61 0.07
CA ASP A 33 19.74 -6.27 -0.24
C ASP A 33 19.61 -5.89 -1.71
N PHE A 34 19.83 -4.62 -2.07
CA PHE A 34 19.76 -4.15 -3.46
C PHE A 34 20.81 -4.76 -4.38
N ALA A 35 21.97 -5.12 -3.86
CA ALA A 35 22.99 -5.81 -4.66
C ALA A 35 22.54 -7.22 -5.01
N GLY A 36 21.85 -7.90 -4.10
CA GLY A 36 21.20 -9.18 -4.32
C GLY A 36 20.06 -9.10 -5.33
N LEU A 37 19.23 -8.04 -5.25
CA LEU A 37 18.20 -7.81 -6.26
C LEU A 37 18.79 -7.66 -7.66
N VAL A 38 19.89 -6.90 -7.82
CA VAL A 38 20.59 -6.76 -9.10
C VAL A 38 21.02 -8.13 -9.64
N GLN A 39 21.52 -9.02 -8.78
CA GLN A 39 21.93 -10.38 -9.18
C GLN A 39 20.76 -11.25 -9.64
N LYS A 40 19.53 -10.94 -9.23
CA LYS A 40 18.31 -11.71 -9.55
C LYS A 40 17.43 -11.08 -10.63
N LEU A 41 17.82 -9.95 -11.22
CA LEU A 41 17.02 -9.30 -12.25
C LEU A 41 16.86 -10.16 -13.50
N ASP A 42 17.84 -10.97 -13.88
CA ASP A 42 17.71 -11.88 -15.03
C ASP A 42 16.66 -12.96 -14.77
N TYR A 43 16.62 -13.51 -13.53
CA TYR A 43 15.55 -14.42 -13.12
C TYR A 43 14.16 -13.79 -13.22
N LEU A 44 14.02 -12.54 -12.75
CA LEU A 44 12.74 -11.82 -12.83
C LEU A 44 12.34 -11.50 -14.27
N GLN A 45 13.30 -11.18 -15.13
CA GLN A 45 13.06 -10.99 -16.55
C GLN A 45 12.63 -12.30 -17.24
N ASP A 46 13.29 -13.42 -16.94
CA ASP A 46 12.94 -14.73 -17.47
C ASP A 46 11.58 -15.24 -17.00
N LEU A 47 11.15 -14.81 -15.80
CA LEU A 47 9.81 -15.05 -15.28
C LEU A 47 8.72 -14.32 -16.09
N GLY A 48 9.09 -13.31 -16.87
CA GLY A 48 8.18 -12.56 -17.74
C GLY A 48 7.49 -11.38 -17.07
N ILE A 49 7.94 -10.93 -15.88
CA ILE A 49 7.40 -9.74 -15.24
C ILE A 49 7.85 -8.49 -15.97
N THR A 50 7.03 -7.46 -15.91
CA THR A 50 7.31 -6.17 -16.56
C THR A 50 7.45 -5.00 -15.58
N ALA A 51 7.03 -5.19 -14.35
CA ALA A 51 7.22 -4.23 -13.27
C ALA A 51 7.50 -4.94 -11.94
N ILE A 52 8.30 -4.29 -11.09
CA ILE A 52 8.57 -4.69 -9.71
C ILE A 52 7.92 -3.66 -8.80
N TRP A 53 7.10 -4.10 -7.85
CA TRP A 53 6.66 -3.30 -6.72
C TRP A 53 7.49 -3.66 -5.49
N LEU A 54 8.31 -2.71 -5.03
CA LEU A 54 9.12 -2.83 -3.84
C LEU A 54 8.33 -2.42 -2.60
N LEU A 55 8.22 -3.31 -1.62
CA LEU A 55 7.75 -2.96 -0.28
C LEU A 55 8.70 -1.95 0.38
N PRO A 56 8.28 -1.25 1.45
CA PRO A 56 9.08 -0.18 2.04
C PRO A 56 10.51 -0.62 2.36
N PHE A 57 11.46 0.14 1.86
CA PHE A 57 12.88 -0.08 2.05
C PHE A 57 13.59 1.15 2.67
N TYR A 58 12.81 2.09 3.13
CA TYR A 58 13.24 3.33 3.77
C TYR A 58 13.78 3.10 5.17
N PRO A 59 14.60 4.01 5.74
CA PRO A 59 14.95 3.96 7.16
C PRO A 59 13.70 3.88 8.03
N SER A 60 13.66 2.86 8.88
CA SER A 60 12.54 2.50 9.73
C SER A 60 13.04 1.73 10.95
N PRO A 61 12.36 1.82 12.11
CA PRO A 61 12.57 0.90 13.23
C PRO A 61 12.09 -0.53 12.93
N LEU A 62 11.43 -0.76 11.78
CA LEU A 62 10.92 -2.06 11.32
C LEU A 62 9.92 -2.72 12.30
N ARG A 63 9.15 -1.92 13.03
CA ARG A 63 8.07 -2.42 13.90
C ARG A 63 6.85 -2.85 13.11
N ASP A 64 6.70 -2.30 11.91
CA ASP A 64 5.66 -2.62 10.93
C ASP A 64 6.28 -2.85 9.55
N ASP A 65 7.25 -3.74 9.48
CA ASP A 65 7.95 -4.19 8.28
C ASP A 65 8.41 -3.07 7.32
N GLY A 66 8.57 -1.84 7.83
CA GLY A 66 9.04 -0.68 7.08
C GLY A 66 7.98 0.38 6.80
N TYR A 67 6.69 0.12 7.06
CA TYR A 67 5.62 1.12 6.94
C TYR A 67 5.69 2.21 8.01
N ASP A 68 6.38 1.96 9.12
CA ASP A 68 6.75 2.96 10.12
C ASP A 68 8.00 3.73 9.68
N ILE A 69 7.84 4.61 8.67
CA ILE A 69 8.93 5.30 7.97
C ILE A 69 9.53 6.40 8.86
N ALA A 70 10.87 6.38 9.02
CA ALA A 70 11.62 7.40 9.76
C ALA A 70 12.36 8.41 8.85
N ASP A 71 12.58 8.09 7.57
CA ASP A 71 13.16 8.99 6.56
C ASP A 71 12.67 8.57 5.18
N TYR A 72 11.93 9.43 4.51
CA TYR A 72 11.34 9.15 3.18
C TYR A 72 12.33 9.17 2.02
N THR A 73 13.53 9.71 2.21
CA THR A 73 14.45 10.06 1.12
C THR A 73 15.75 9.28 1.15
N ASN A 74 15.76 8.16 1.84
CA ASN A 74 16.95 7.33 1.99
C ASN A 74 16.60 5.84 1.91
N VAL A 75 17.62 5.00 1.98
CA VAL A 75 17.53 3.53 2.01
C VAL A 75 17.92 3.03 3.39
N HIS A 76 17.20 2.04 3.92
CA HIS A 76 17.55 1.38 5.18
C HIS A 76 18.94 0.75 5.06
N SER A 77 19.78 0.97 6.06
CA SER A 77 21.22 0.60 6.02
C SER A 77 21.45 -0.89 5.77
N SER A 78 20.54 -1.76 6.21
CA SER A 78 20.64 -3.21 5.96
C SER A 78 20.35 -3.59 4.50
N TYR A 79 19.76 -2.71 3.69
CA TYR A 79 19.45 -2.99 2.29
C TYR A 79 20.45 -2.36 1.32
N GLY A 80 21.37 -1.58 1.83
CA GLY A 80 22.39 -0.86 1.07
C GLY A 80 22.23 0.67 1.18
N THR A 81 22.56 1.35 0.11
CA THR A 81 22.57 2.82 0.02
C THR A 81 21.69 3.31 -1.11
N LEU A 82 21.40 4.61 -1.15
CA LEU A 82 20.71 5.25 -2.28
C LEU A 82 21.47 5.03 -3.62
N ARG A 83 22.78 4.85 -3.59
CA ARG A 83 23.57 4.51 -4.78
C ARG A 83 23.27 3.09 -5.26
N ASP A 84 23.06 2.14 -4.35
CA ASP A 84 22.73 0.75 -4.69
C ASP A 84 21.30 0.68 -5.24
N PHE A 85 20.35 1.41 -4.66
CA PHE A 85 19.02 1.59 -5.24
C PHE A 85 19.07 2.15 -6.67
N LYS A 86 19.84 3.23 -6.90
CA LYS A 86 19.99 3.80 -8.26
C LYS A 86 20.58 2.79 -9.24
N ARG A 87 21.56 1.99 -8.80
CA ARG A 87 22.11 0.90 -9.61
C ARG A 87 21.04 -0.12 -9.96
N PHE A 88 20.27 -0.57 -8.97
CA PHE A 88 19.16 -1.50 -9.17
C PHE A 88 18.14 -0.93 -10.18
N LEU A 89 17.70 0.30 -10.00
CA LEU A 89 16.74 0.97 -10.89
C LEU A 89 17.24 1.01 -12.34
N ASN A 90 18.47 1.40 -12.56
CA ASN A 90 19.08 1.43 -13.88
C ASN A 90 19.17 0.03 -14.50
N GLU A 91 19.53 -1.00 -13.73
CA GLU A 91 19.62 -2.38 -14.20
C GLU A 91 18.26 -2.99 -14.50
N ALA A 92 17.21 -2.64 -13.74
CA ALA A 92 15.83 -3.01 -14.01
C ALA A 92 15.36 -2.38 -15.34
N HIS A 93 15.55 -1.07 -15.51
CA HIS A 93 15.19 -0.35 -16.73
C HIS A 93 15.90 -0.87 -17.99
N ARG A 94 17.18 -1.26 -17.88
CA ARG A 94 17.92 -1.88 -19.01
C ARG A 94 17.31 -3.19 -19.48
N ARG A 95 16.58 -3.89 -18.59
CA ARG A 95 15.86 -5.14 -18.88
C ARG A 95 14.42 -4.90 -19.31
N GLY A 96 13.97 -3.66 -19.38
CA GLY A 96 12.59 -3.31 -19.67
C GLY A 96 11.64 -3.50 -18.49
N ILE A 97 12.17 -3.61 -17.26
CA ILE A 97 11.39 -3.76 -16.04
C ILE A 97 11.23 -2.39 -15.37
N ARG A 98 10.00 -1.99 -15.12
CA ARG A 98 9.66 -0.78 -14.39
C ARG A 98 9.72 -1.00 -12.88
N VAL A 99 9.85 0.08 -12.12
CA VAL A 99 9.96 0.02 -10.66
C VAL A 99 8.90 0.90 -10.01
N ILE A 100 8.11 0.31 -9.14
CA ILE A 100 7.10 0.95 -8.30
C ILE A 100 7.62 0.92 -6.86
N THR A 101 7.56 2.05 -6.15
CA THR A 101 7.92 2.12 -4.74
C THR A 101 6.73 2.61 -3.91
N GLU A 102 6.85 2.54 -2.59
CA GLU A 102 5.82 2.99 -1.67
C GLU A 102 5.78 4.51 -1.51
N LEU A 103 4.60 5.04 -1.29
CA LEU A 103 4.37 6.37 -0.77
C LEU A 103 3.37 6.28 0.38
N ALA A 104 3.82 5.78 1.54
CA ALA A 104 3.03 5.71 2.76
C ALA A 104 3.00 7.09 3.42
N ILE A 105 1.94 7.84 3.16
CA ILE A 105 1.81 9.24 3.55
C ILE A 105 0.73 9.50 4.60
N ASN A 106 -0.04 8.49 4.99
CA ASN A 106 -1.02 8.63 6.06
C ASN A 106 -0.33 8.94 7.40
N HIS A 107 0.76 8.28 7.68
CA HIS A 107 1.47 8.33 8.96
C HIS A 107 2.99 8.28 8.77
N THR A 108 3.72 8.49 9.87
CA THR A 108 5.16 8.24 9.94
C THR A 108 5.49 7.40 11.18
N SER A 109 6.73 6.91 11.29
CA SER A 109 7.23 6.45 12.58
C SER A 109 7.23 7.58 13.61
N ILE A 110 7.04 7.24 14.90
CA ILE A 110 7.32 8.18 16.01
C ILE A 110 8.79 8.64 16.00
N ASP A 111 9.70 7.88 15.38
CA ASP A 111 11.12 8.23 15.27
C ASP A 111 11.40 9.20 14.11
N HIS A 112 10.40 9.50 13.27
CA HIS A 112 10.56 10.45 12.18
C HIS A 112 10.89 11.85 12.69
N PRO A 113 11.86 12.59 12.09
CA PRO A 113 12.24 13.94 12.52
C PRO A 113 11.06 14.92 12.58
N TRP A 114 10.06 14.76 11.72
CA TRP A 114 8.85 15.60 11.76
C TRP A 114 8.07 15.40 13.07
N PHE A 115 7.86 14.15 13.50
CA PHE A 115 7.17 13.86 14.75
C PHE A 115 8.01 14.30 15.97
N GLN A 116 9.30 14.01 15.95
CA GLN A 116 10.21 14.42 17.02
C GLN A 116 10.30 15.93 17.18
N ARG A 117 10.10 16.69 16.11
CA ARG A 117 9.98 18.15 16.14
C ARG A 117 8.59 18.58 16.60
N ALA A 118 7.52 17.98 16.08
CA ALA A 118 6.14 18.31 16.39
C ALA A 118 5.85 18.16 17.89
N ARG A 119 6.27 17.04 18.51
CA ARG A 119 6.00 16.78 19.94
C ARG A 119 6.65 17.78 20.89
N ARG A 120 7.70 18.50 20.43
CA ARG A 120 8.43 19.53 21.20
C ARG A 120 8.03 20.95 20.81
N ALA A 121 7.27 21.11 19.75
CA ALA A 121 6.88 22.43 19.25
C ALA A 121 5.70 23.01 20.06
N PRO A 122 5.60 24.34 20.18
CA PRO A 122 4.45 24.98 20.81
C PRO A 122 3.13 24.64 20.11
N LYS A 123 2.06 24.50 20.89
CA LYS A 123 0.69 24.30 20.38
C LYS A 123 0.33 25.43 19.43
N GLY A 124 -0.28 25.11 18.28
CA GLY A 124 -0.65 26.06 17.22
C GLY A 124 0.52 26.51 16.33
N SER A 125 1.72 25.96 16.49
CA SER A 125 2.80 26.20 15.54
C SER A 125 2.69 25.28 14.33
N VAL A 126 3.18 25.74 13.17
CA VAL A 126 3.21 24.93 11.92
C VAL A 126 3.85 23.56 12.14
N TYR A 127 4.85 23.47 12.99
CA TYR A 127 5.55 22.21 13.26
C TYR A 127 4.76 21.28 14.16
N ARG A 128 4.03 21.83 15.16
CA ARG A 128 3.12 21.04 15.99
C ARG A 128 2.02 20.44 15.14
N ASP A 129 1.47 21.25 14.27
CA ASP A 129 0.31 20.90 13.46
C ASP A 129 0.67 20.03 12.22
N PHE A 130 1.89 19.48 12.16
CA PHE A 130 2.24 18.42 11.20
C PHE A 130 1.51 17.11 11.48
N TYR A 131 1.06 16.88 12.72
CA TYR A 131 0.32 15.69 13.15
C TYR A 131 -0.99 16.11 13.78
N VAL A 132 -1.90 15.16 13.90
CA VAL A 132 -3.22 15.38 14.48
C VAL A 132 -3.15 15.23 16.01
N TRP A 133 -3.49 16.29 16.74
CA TRP A 133 -3.41 16.35 18.20
C TRP A 133 -4.74 16.69 18.83
N SER A 134 -4.96 16.20 20.06
CA SER A 134 -6.10 16.54 20.90
C SER A 134 -5.71 16.65 22.38
N ASP A 135 -6.44 17.46 23.14
CA ASP A 135 -6.30 17.51 24.59
C ASP A 135 -7.04 16.34 25.28
N THR A 136 -7.93 15.64 24.55
CA THR A 136 -8.69 14.49 25.03
C THR A 136 -8.75 13.38 23.98
N PRO A 137 -8.91 12.10 24.37
CA PRO A 137 -9.05 11.00 23.42
C PRO A 137 -10.49 10.79 22.92
N GLU A 138 -11.33 11.85 23.00
CA GLU A 138 -12.76 11.74 22.78
C GLU A 138 -13.22 12.11 21.37
N ARG A 139 -12.29 12.67 20.55
CA ARG A 139 -12.59 13.07 19.17
C ARG A 139 -12.66 11.87 18.24
N TYR A 140 -13.41 12.02 17.14
CA TYR A 140 -13.53 11.06 16.05
C TYR A 140 -13.99 9.66 16.50
N ARG A 141 -14.97 9.60 17.39
CA ARG A 141 -15.47 8.35 18.00
C ARG A 141 -16.08 7.37 17.02
N GLU A 142 -16.57 7.87 15.90
CA GLU A 142 -17.16 7.06 14.82
C GLU A 142 -16.10 6.33 13.98
N ALA A 143 -14.83 6.72 14.12
CA ALA A 143 -13.73 6.07 13.43
C ALA A 143 -13.40 4.72 14.09
N ARG A 144 -13.58 3.63 13.34
CA ARG A 144 -13.24 2.28 13.80
C ARG A 144 -11.76 2.13 14.11
N ILE A 145 -11.40 1.21 14.97
CA ILE A 145 -10.02 0.78 15.18
C ILE A 145 -9.72 -0.30 14.14
N ILE A 146 -8.73 -0.06 13.27
CA ILE A 146 -8.38 -0.98 12.18
C ILE A 146 -7.65 -2.21 12.76
N PHE A 147 -6.61 -1.98 13.54
CA PHE A 147 -5.84 -3.07 14.17
C PHE A 147 -6.38 -3.42 15.57
N HIS A 148 -7.65 -3.81 15.62
CA HIS A 148 -8.35 -4.06 16.88
C HIS A 148 -7.77 -5.21 17.72
N ASP A 149 -6.96 -6.10 17.15
CA ASP A 149 -6.26 -7.15 17.89
C ASP A 149 -5.04 -6.59 18.67
N PHE A 150 -4.57 -5.39 18.34
CA PHE A 150 -3.37 -4.79 18.89
C PHE A 150 -3.61 -3.46 19.59
N GLU A 151 -4.59 -2.67 19.13
CA GLU A 151 -4.86 -1.34 19.62
C GLU A 151 -6.26 -1.27 20.25
N SER A 152 -6.40 -0.49 21.31
CA SER A 152 -7.67 -0.26 22.02
C SER A 152 -8.24 1.15 21.80
N SER A 153 -7.48 2.03 21.13
CA SER A 153 -7.84 3.42 20.84
C SER A 153 -7.07 3.90 19.61
N ASN A 154 -7.66 4.83 18.87
CA ASN A 154 -6.95 5.59 17.82
C ASN A 154 -6.18 6.80 18.40
N TRP A 155 -6.15 6.97 19.71
CA TRP A 155 -5.44 8.05 20.40
C TRP A 155 -4.42 7.49 21.38
N SER A 156 -3.20 8.07 21.36
CA SER A 156 -2.15 7.77 22.32
C SER A 156 -1.60 9.02 22.97
N TRP A 157 -1.33 8.96 24.29
CA TRP A 157 -0.79 10.06 25.05
C TRP A 157 0.70 10.24 24.81
N ASP A 158 1.12 11.44 24.47
CA ASP A 158 2.53 11.85 24.39
C ASP A 158 2.89 12.75 25.58
N ALA A 159 3.73 12.23 26.48
CA ALA A 159 4.14 12.96 27.68
C ALA A 159 5.02 14.18 27.39
N VAL A 160 5.75 14.20 26.26
CA VAL A 160 6.57 15.35 25.84
C VAL A 160 5.69 16.45 25.29
N ALA A 161 4.71 16.09 24.50
CA ALA A 161 3.75 17.03 23.92
C ALA A 161 2.70 17.49 24.93
N GLY A 162 2.44 16.70 25.99
CA GLY A 162 1.35 16.93 26.94
C GLY A 162 -0.02 16.89 26.26
N ALA A 163 -0.20 16.02 25.27
CA ALA A 163 -1.41 15.87 24.46
C ALA A 163 -1.52 14.48 23.87
N TYR A 164 -2.72 14.13 23.40
CA TYR A 164 -2.94 12.92 22.61
C TYR A 164 -2.63 13.20 21.15
N TYR A 165 -1.98 12.23 20.47
CA TYR A 165 -1.86 12.20 19.01
C TYR A 165 -2.74 11.11 18.43
N TRP A 166 -3.25 11.37 17.25
CA TRP A 166 -4.05 10.43 16.47
C TRP A 166 -3.17 9.43 15.73
N HIS A 167 -3.59 8.19 15.67
CA HIS A 167 -3.01 7.14 14.84
C HIS A 167 -4.12 6.21 14.38
N ARG A 168 -4.21 5.99 13.08
CA ARG A 168 -5.23 5.11 12.52
C ARG A 168 -4.82 3.64 12.60
N PHE A 169 -3.51 3.40 12.58
CA PHE A 169 -2.87 2.09 12.66
C PHE A 169 -2.23 1.90 14.05
N TYR A 170 -0.96 1.48 14.09
CA TYR A 170 -0.30 1.28 15.38
C TYR A 170 -0.01 2.58 16.12
N SER A 171 0.01 2.50 17.43
CA SER A 171 0.35 3.64 18.31
C SER A 171 1.76 4.24 18.09
N HIS A 172 2.64 3.51 17.41
CA HIS A 172 3.96 4.03 16.99
C HIS A 172 3.96 4.65 15.59
N GLN A 173 2.79 4.84 14.98
CA GLN A 173 2.60 5.41 13.65
C GLN A 173 1.63 6.62 13.70
N PRO A 174 2.07 7.78 14.23
CA PRO A 174 1.22 8.98 14.29
C PRO A 174 0.84 9.47 12.90
N ASP A 175 -0.43 9.84 12.73
CA ASP A 175 -0.98 10.30 11.46
C ASP A 175 -0.60 11.75 11.17
N LEU A 176 -0.27 12.01 9.92
CA LEU A 176 0.02 13.34 9.39
C LEU A 176 -1.27 14.17 9.29
N ASN A 177 -1.19 15.43 9.58
CA ASN A 177 -2.31 16.37 9.51
C ASN A 177 -2.39 17.03 8.12
N PHE A 178 -3.21 16.52 7.24
CA PHE A 178 -3.40 17.06 5.88
C PHE A 178 -4.17 18.38 5.83
N ASP A 179 -4.78 18.82 6.91
CA ASP A 179 -5.30 20.20 7.03
C ASP A 179 -4.17 21.24 7.07
N ASN A 180 -2.95 20.80 7.36
CA ASN A 180 -1.77 21.66 7.31
C ASN A 180 -1.16 21.66 5.90
N PRO A 181 -1.20 22.77 5.15
CA PRO A 181 -0.67 22.81 3.77
C PRO A 181 0.85 22.58 3.69
N HIS A 182 1.57 22.65 4.80
CA HIS A 182 2.99 22.30 4.83
C HIS A 182 3.22 20.80 4.79
N VAL A 183 2.27 19.98 5.26
CA VAL A 183 2.28 18.52 5.13
C VAL A 183 2.14 18.15 3.66
N GLU A 184 1.13 18.68 2.95
CA GLU A 184 0.97 18.45 1.51
C GLU A 184 2.24 18.81 0.73
N LYS A 185 2.83 19.98 1.00
CA LYS A 185 4.09 20.40 0.36
C LYS A 185 5.27 19.48 0.70
N ALA A 186 5.29 18.89 1.88
CA ALA A 186 6.34 17.95 2.26
C ALA A 186 6.18 16.62 1.51
N VAL A 187 4.95 16.12 1.40
CA VAL A 187 4.59 14.91 0.64
C VAL A 187 4.94 15.08 -0.85
N LEU A 188 4.58 16.21 -1.46
CA LEU A 188 4.93 16.50 -2.86
C LEU A 188 6.45 16.50 -3.09
N ARG A 189 7.25 16.96 -2.12
CA ARG A 189 8.72 16.88 -2.21
C ARG A 189 9.25 15.45 -2.12
N VAL A 190 8.60 14.60 -1.34
CA VAL A 190 8.93 13.17 -1.28
C VAL A 190 8.62 12.51 -2.62
N LEU A 191 7.45 12.76 -3.19
CA LEU A 191 7.08 12.29 -4.52
C LEU A 191 8.12 12.74 -5.55
N ASP A 192 8.42 14.03 -5.58
CA ASP A 192 9.40 14.60 -6.51
C ASP A 192 10.78 13.93 -6.39
N PHE A 193 11.22 13.67 -5.16
CA PHE A 193 12.51 13.02 -4.93
C PHE A 193 12.62 11.65 -5.60
N TRP A 194 11.60 10.79 -5.47
CA TRP A 194 11.61 9.46 -6.08
C TRP A 194 11.38 9.51 -7.58
N MET A 195 10.51 10.40 -8.06
CA MET A 195 10.28 10.60 -9.49
C MET A 195 11.50 11.18 -10.20
N ASP A 196 12.24 12.12 -9.60
CA ASP A 196 13.49 12.67 -10.13
C ASP A 196 14.60 11.60 -10.19
N LEU A 197 14.56 10.57 -9.34
CA LEU A 197 15.46 9.42 -9.43
C LEU A 197 15.11 8.47 -10.60
N GLY A 198 13.89 8.56 -11.14
CA GLY A 198 13.43 7.76 -12.26
C GLY A 198 12.48 6.62 -11.90
N VAL A 199 11.93 6.56 -10.68
CA VAL A 199 10.90 5.60 -10.28
C VAL A 199 9.68 5.74 -11.20
N ASP A 200 9.09 4.62 -11.65
CA ASP A 200 8.02 4.60 -12.64
C ASP A 200 6.62 4.73 -12.04
N GLY A 201 6.45 4.32 -10.79
CA GLY A 201 5.17 4.41 -10.10
C GLY A 201 5.32 4.47 -8.59
N LEU A 202 4.28 4.97 -7.93
CA LEU A 202 4.15 4.99 -6.47
C LEU A 202 2.87 4.27 -6.05
N ARG A 203 2.99 3.34 -5.12
CA ARG A 203 1.83 2.77 -4.43
C ARG A 203 1.51 3.65 -3.23
N LEU A 204 0.30 4.16 -3.18
CA LEU A 204 -0.20 5.04 -2.12
C LEU A 204 -0.84 4.18 -1.03
N ASP A 205 -0.10 4.01 0.06
CA ASP A 205 -0.52 3.26 1.23
C ASP A 205 -1.62 3.97 2.00
N ALA A 206 -2.66 3.24 2.41
CA ALA A 206 -3.67 3.67 3.38
C ALA A 206 -4.34 5.02 3.05
N ILE A 207 -4.55 5.34 1.78
CA ILE A 207 -5.07 6.65 1.37
C ILE A 207 -6.52 6.96 1.76
N PRO A 208 -7.41 6.03 2.10
CA PRO A 208 -8.73 6.37 2.61
C PRO A 208 -8.74 7.19 3.89
N TYR A 209 -7.64 7.22 4.64
CA TYR A 209 -7.58 7.68 6.03
C TYR A 209 -6.88 9.03 6.25
N LEU A 210 -6.62 9.79 5.18
CA LEU A 210 -5.77 11.00 5.23
C LEU A 210 -6.36 12.19 6.02
N TYR A 211 -7.66 12.20 6.23
CA TYR A 211 -8.35 13.31 6.90
C TYR A 211 -9.27 12.83 8.01
N GLU A 212 -9.39 13.62 9.08
CA GLU A 212 -10.29 13.37 10.20
C GLU A 212 -11.36 14.45 10.29
N ARG A 213 -12.64 14.03 10.42
CA ARG A 213 -13.78 14.92 10.62
C ARG A 213 -14.72 14.38 11.68
N GLU A 214 -15.13 15.26 12.60
CA GLU A 214 -16.14 14.91 13.60
C GLU A 214 -17.45 14.49 12.94
N GLY A 215 -18.09 13.46 13.49
CA GLY A 215 -19.35 12.94 12.98
C GLY A 215 -19.21 12.10 11.72
N THR A 216 -17.98 11.69 11.36
CA THR A 216 -17.70 10.77 10.24
C THR A 216 -16.85 9.60 10.72
N ASN A 217 -16.77 8.55 9.90
CA ASN A 217 -15.86 7.41 10.15
C ASN A 217 -14.39 7.75 9.83
N CYS A 218 -14.08 8.95 9.36
CA CYS A 218 -12.75 9.38 8.89
C CYS A 218 -12.19 8.48 7.77
N GLU A 219 -13.04 8.04 6.85
CA GLU A 219 -12.68 7.23 5.68
C GLU A 219 -13.33 7.83 4.43
N ASN A 220 -12.62 7.80 3.31
CA ASN A 220 -13.12 8.20 1.98
C ASN A 220 -13.72 9.63 1.92
N LEU A 221 -13.14 10.56 2.67
CA LEU A 221 -13.65 11.93 2.73
C LEU A 221 -13.38 12.70 1.42
N GLU A 222 -14.24 13.68 1.11
CA GLU A 222 -14.09 14.51 -0.10
C GLU A 222 -12.72 15.21 -0.15
N GLU A 223 -12.17 15.59 0.99
CA GLU A 223 -10.86 16.22 1.10
C GLU A 223 -9.73 15.28 0.65
N THR A 224 -9.86 13.98 0.91
CA THR A 224 -8.93 12.94 0.42
C THR A 224 -8.93 12.93 -1.11
N HIS A 225 -10.08 12.85 -1.74
CA HIS A 225 -10.21 12.89 -3.21
C HIS A 225 -9.68 14.22 -3.79
N ALA A 226 -10.01 15.34 -3.16
CA ALA A 226 -9.46 16.65 -3.58
C ALA A 226 -7.93 16.70 -3.48
N PHE A 227 -7.33 16.10 -2.47
CA PHE A 227 -5.87 15.97 -2.35
C PHE A 227 -5.30 15.07 -3.46
N LEU A 228 -5.89 13.92 -3.73
CA LEU A 228 -5.45 13.00 -4.78
C LEU A 228 -5.47 13.65 -6.16
N LYS A 229 -6.50 14.44 -6.47
CA LYS A 229 -6.54 15.23 -7.72
C LYS A 229 -5.37 16.23 -7.81
N ARG A 230 -5.04 16.90 -6.71
CA ARG A 230 -3.87 17.82 -6.68
C ARG A 230 -2.54 17.06 -6.82
N LEU A 231 -2.41 15.91 -6.16
CA LEU A 231 -1.24 15.03 -6.25
C LEU A 231 -1.05 14.54 -7.69
N ARG A 232 -2.13 14.05 -8.31
CA ARG A 232 -2.14 13.58 -9.70
C ARG A 232 -1.80 14.73 -10.67
N ALA A 233 -2.42 15.88 -10.55
CA ALA A 233 -2.12 17.03 -11.38
C ALA A 233 -0.66 17.53 -11.24
N HIS A 234 -0.08 17.41 -10.04
CA HIS A 234 1.33 17.70 -9.81
C HIS A 234 2.23 16.73 -10.56
N LEU A 235 1.93 15.43 -10.45
CA LEU A 235 2.66 14.34 -11.13
C LEU A 235 2.64 14.55 -12.65
N ASP A 236 1.45 14.68 -13.24
CA ASP A 236 1.25 14.75 -14.70
C ASP A 236 1.89 15.99 -15.32
N ARG A 237 1.89 17.11 -14.57
CA ARG A 237 2.54 18.35 -15.04
C ARG A 237 4.06 18.23 -15.12
N LYS A 238 4.67 17.46 -14.22
CA LYS A 238 6.13 17.43 -14.05
C LYS A 238 6.77 16.20 -14.67
N TYR A 239 6.07 15.09 -14.71
CA TYR A 239 6.60 13.79 -15.13
C TYR A 239 5.73 13.15 -16.21
N LYS A 240 6.35 12.33 -17.07
CA LYS A 240 5.65 11.57 -18.11
C LYS A 240 5.68 10.09 -17.79
N ASN A 241 4.62 9.39 -18.19
CA ASN A 241 4.52 7.93 -18.09
C ASN A 241 4.77 7.41 -16.66
N ARG A 242 4.26 8.13 -15.66
CA ARG A 242 4.30 7.73 -14.26
C ARG A 242 2.92 7.27 -13.80
N MET A 243 2.89 6.42 -12.79
CA MET A 243 1.66 5.81 -12.30
C MET A 243 1.50 5.98 -10.79
N LEU A 244 0.26 6.18 -10.35
CA LEU A 244 -0.16 6.10 -8.95
C LEU A 244 -1.07 4.89 -8.79
N LEU A 245 -0.72 4.00 -7.86
CA LEU A 245 -1.50 2.82 -7.49
C LEU A 245 -2.10 3.06 -6.10
N ALA A 246 -3.41 3.14 -6.02
CA ALA A 246 -4.13 3.32 -4.76
C ALA A 246 -4.21 2.01 -3.96
N GLU A 247 -4.05 2.11 -2.65
CA GLU A 247 -4.53 1.09 -1.73
C GLU A 247 -5.79 1.60 -1.01
N ALA A 248 -6.94 1.24 -1.55
CA ALA A 248 -8.24 1.51 -0.96
C ALA A 248 -9.01 0.19 -0.84
N ASN A 249 -8.91 -0.45 0.34
CA ASN A 249 -9.65 -1.68 0.64
C ASN A 249 -11.10 -1.34 0.98
N GLN A 250 -11.90 -1.18 -0.06
CA GLN A 250 -13.30 -0.76 0.01
C GLN A 250 -14.16 -1.65 -0.90
N TRP A 251 -15.49 -1.55 -0.77
CA TRP A 251 -16.41 -2.15 -1.74
C TRP A 251 -16.17 -1.58 -3.15
N PRO A 252 -16.52 -2.32 -4.23
CA PRO A 252 -16.12 -1.93 -5.58
C PRO A 252 -16.50 -0.52 -5.99
N GLU A 253 -17.68 -0.04 -5.57
CA GLU A 253 -18.16 1.32 -5.87
C GLU A 253 -17.29 2.39 -5.20
N ASP A 254 -17.00 2.23 -3.90
CA ASP A 254 -16.17 3.15 -3.13
C ASP A 254 -14.70 3.09 -3.60
N ALA A 255 -14.22 1.89 -3.92
CA ALA A 255 -12.87 1.71 -4.46
C ALA A 255 -12.71 2.38 -5.83
N ALA A 256 -13.74 2.33 -6.70
CA ALA A 256 -13.73 2.97 -8.00
C ALA A 256 -13.68 4.50 -7.91
N ALA A 257 -14.15 5.10 -6.82
CA ALA A 257 -14.08 6.55 -6.59
C ALA A 257 -12.62 7.08 -6.61
N TYR A 258 -11.62 6.23 -6.26
CA TYR A 258 -10.21 6.60 -6.28
C TYR A 258 -9.58 6.75 -7.68
N PHE A 259 -10.32 6.45 -8.72
CA PHE A 259 -9.96 6.79 -10.09
C PHE A 259 -10.39 8.21 -10.48
N GLY A 260 -11.40 8.78 -9.77
CA GLY A 260 -12.05 10.02 -10.18
C GLY A 260 -12.60 9.93 -11.61
N ASP A 261 -12.51 11.00 -12.36
CA ASP A 261 -12.74 11.03 -13.80
C ASP A 261 -11.47 10.67 -14.62
N GLY A 262 -10.57 9.85 -14.06
CA GLY A 262 -9.24 9.59 -14.59
C GLY A 262 -8.19 10.63 -14.12
N ASP A 263 -8.54 11.42 -13.11
CA ASP A 263 -7.76 12.53 -12.58
C ASP A 263 -7.26 12.34 -11.13
N GLU A 264 -7.48 11.13 -10.58
CA GLU A 264 -6.92 10.68 -9.30
C GLU A 264 -5.87 9.60 -9.51
N CYS A 265 -6.05 8.38 -8.99
CA CYS A 265 -5.09 7.31 -9.18
C CYS A 265 -5.27 6.62 -10.53
N HIS A 266 -4.17 6.13 -11.12
CA HIS A 266 -4.19 5.37 -12.36
C HIS A 266 -4.67 3.95 -12.15
N MET A 267 -4.32 3.38 -10.98
CA MET A 267 -4.66 2.03 -10.58
C MET A 267 -5.20 2.01 -9.15
N ASN A 268 -6.04 1.03 -8.87
CA ASN A 268 -6.43 0.67 -7.51
C ASN A 268 -6.51 -0.86 -7.39
N PHE A 269 -6.18 -1.41 -6.22
CA PHE A 269 -6.33 -2.83 -5.95
C PHE A 269 -7.80 -3.24 -5.87
N HIS A 270 -8.16 -4.31 -6.56
CA HIS A 270 -9.49 -4.90 -6.48
C HIS A 270 -9.54 -5.89 -5.30
N PHE A 271 -9.54 -5.38 -4.07
CA PHE A 271 -9.60 -6.21 -2.86
C PHE A 271 -10.82 -7.14 -2.82
N PRO A 272 -12.03 -6.70 -3.22
CA PRO A 272 -13.21 -7.57 -3.13
C PRO A 272 -13.14 -8.85 -3.95
N VAL A 273 -12.43 -8.87 -5.10
CA VAL A 273 -12.33 -10.08 -5.92
C VAL A 273 -11.38 -11.12 -5.33
N MET A 274 -10.38 -10.68 -4.58
CA MET A 274 -9.32 -11.55 -4.03
C MET A 274 -9.89 -12.69 -3.16
N PRO A 275 -10.64 -12.47 -2.07
CA PRO A 275 -11.21 -13.56 -1.27
C PRO A 275 -12.19 -14.42 -2.07
N ARG A 276 -12.90 -13.84 -3.03
CA ARG A 276 -13.89 -14.56 -3.85
C ARG A 276 -13.27 -15.56 -4.82
N MET A 277 -12.03 -15.35 -5.25
CA MET A 277 -11.29 -16.36 -5.99
C MET A 277 -11.03 -17.62 -5.14
N PHE A 278 -10.68 -17.44 -3.86
CA PHE A 278 -10.50 -18.56 -2.92
C PHE A 278 -11.83 -19.26 -2.59
N MET A 279 -12.91 -18.48 -2.44
CA MET A 279 -14.26 -19.03 -2.25
C MET A 279 -14.68 -19.87 -3.46
N ALA A 280 -14.51 -19.34 -4.67
CA ALA A 280 -14.86 -20.04 -5.92
C ALA A 280 -14.11 -21.37 -6.05
N LEU A 281 -12.81 -21.38 -5.74
CA LEU A 281 -12.01 -22.61 -5.75
C LEU A 281 -12.56 -23.67 -4.77
N GLN A 282 -12.92 -23.26 -3.57
CA GLN A 282 -13.37 -24.19 -2.53
C GLN A 282 -14.81 -24.68 -2.75
N LEU A 283 -15.66 -23.80 -3.27
CA LEU A 283 -17.05 -24.13 -3.62
C LEU A 283 -17.16 -24.88 -4.96
N GLU A 284 -16.06 -24.99 -5.71
CA GLU A 284 -16.07 -25.52 -7.10
C GLU A 284 -17.13 -24.81 -7.97
N ASN A 285 -17.30 -23.50 -7.76
CA ASN A 285 -18.33 -22.66 -8.38
C ASN A 285 -17.80 -21.26 -8.68
N SER A 286 -17.97 -20.79 -9.90
CA SER A 286 -17.55 -19.45 -10.33
C SER A 286 -18.42 -18.30 -9.83
N PHE A 287 -19.57 -18.56 -9.24
CA PHE A 287 -20.56 -17.55 -8.83
C PHE A 287 -19.96 -16.44 -7.96
N PRO A 288 -19.13 -16.70 -6.92
CA PRO A 288 -18.58 -15.62 -6.11
C PRO A 288 -17.76 -14.59 -6.91
N ILE A 289 -17.06 -15.03 -7.96
CA ILE A 289 -16.29 -14.13 -8.83
C ILE A 289 -17.24 -13.37 -9.75
N ILE A 290 -18.19 -14.06 -10.38
CA ILE A 290 -19.16 -13.44 -11.30
C ILE A 290 -19.96 -12.37 -10.57
N ASP A 291 -20.44 -12.68 -9.36
CA ASP A 291 -21.25 -11.78 -8.56
C ASP A 291 -20.51 -10.46 -8.24
N ILE A 292 -19.28 -10.54 -7.74
CA ILE A 292 -18.50 -9.34 -7.40
C ILE A 292 -18.07 -8.54 -8.63
N MET A 293 -17.78 -9.23 -9.75
CA MET A 293 -17.44 -8.55 -11.00
C MET A 293 -18.64 -7.82 -11.61
N GLN A 294 -19.87 -8.33 -11.42
CA GLN A 294 -21.09 -7.63 -11.81
C GLN A 294 -21.39 -6.40 -10.95
N GLN A 295 -20.92 -6.39 -9.71
CA GLN A 295 -21.02 -5.23 -8.80
C GLN A 295 -19.88 -4.22 -9.03
N THR A 296 -18.85 -4.57 -9.81
CA THR A 296 -17.73 -3.69 -10.10
C THR A 296 -18.12 -2.68 -11.18
N PRO A 297 -18.09 -1.37 -10.88
CA PRO A 297 -18.48 -0.35 -11.87
C PRO A 297 -17.44 -0.23 -12.99
N GLU A 298 -17.88 0.36 -14.11
CA GLU A 298 -16.99 0.80 -15.17
C GLU A 298 -16.05 1.89 -14.65
N ILE A 299 -14.81 1.88 -15.10
CA ILE A 299 -13.76 2.83 -14.73
C ILE A 299 -13.27 3.60 -15.96
N PRO A 300 -12.66 4.79 -15.81
CA PRO A 300 -12.12 5.52 -16.95
C PRO A 300 -11.12 4.71 -17.76
N ASP A 301 -11.13 4.87 -19.09
CA ASP A 301 -10.29 4.10 -20.02
C ASP A 301 -8.78 4.17 -19.72
N VAL A 302 -8.34 5.28 -19.11
CA VAL A 302 -6.95 5.49 -18.68
C VAL A 302 -6.62 4.84 -17.34
N CYS A 303 -7.59 4.20 -16.69
CA CYS A 303 -7.43 3.57 -15.38
C CYS A 303 -7.41 2.04 -15.50
N GLN A 304 -6.96 1.36 -14.44
CA GLN A 304 -6.93 -0.09 -14.39
C GLN A 304 -7.04 -0.63 -12.98
N TRP A 305 -7.77 -1.73 -12.80
CA TRP A 305 -7.75 -2.52 -11.59
C TRP A 305 -6.46 -3.33 -11.49
N ALA A 306 -5.83 -3.34 -10.30
CA ALA A 306 -4.80 -4.30 -9.96
C ALA A 306 -5.44 -5.50 -9.27
N VAL A 307 -5.25 -6.70 -9.83
CA VAL A 307 -5.81 -7.95 -9.32
C VAL A 307 -4.71 -8.84 -8.76
N PHE A 308 -4.95 -9.52 -7.65
CA PHE A 308 -3.93 -10.30 -6.97
C PHE A 308 -4.52 -11.45 -6.17
N LEU A 309 -3.74 -12.52 -5.96
CA LEU A 309 -4.13 -13.64 -5.10
C LEU A 309 -3.76 -13.39 -3.64
N ARG A 310 -2.57 -12.92 -3.40
CA ARG A 310 -2.00 -12.60 -2.08
C ARG A 310 -0.97 -11.50 -2.24
N ASN A 311 -0.81 -10.71 -1.19
CA ASN A 311 0.27 -9.74 -1.01
C ASN A 311 1.03 -10.00 0.30
N HIS A 312 1.76 -9.01 0.80
CA HIS A 312 2.51 -9.08 2.05
C HIS A 312 1.63 -9.12 3.31
N ASP A 313 0.40 -8.58 3.23
CA ASP A 313 -0.58 -8.54 4.32
C ASP A 313 -1.37 -9.85 4.47
N GLU A 314 -2.35 -9.85 5.35
CA GLU A 314 -3.32 -10.94 5.46
C GLU A 314 -4.20 -11.04 4.21
N LEU A 315 -4.81 -12.19 4.00
CA LEU A 315 -5.95 -12.33 3.11
C LEU A 315 -7.13 -11.64 3.79
N THR A 316 -7.33 -10.37 3.47
CA THR A 316 -8.39 -9.57 4.11
C THR A 316 -9.78 -10.10 3.75
N LEU A 317 -10.64 -10.13 4.75
CA LEU A 317 -12.05 -10.51 4.65
C LEU A 317 -12.96 -9.36 5.08
N GLU A 318 -12.48 -8.12 4.96
CA GLU A 318 -13.28 -6.94 5.28
C GLU A 318 -14.42 -6.74 4.28
N MET A 319 -14.14 -6.96 2.99
CA MET A 319 -15.10 -6.75 1.89
C MET A 319 -15.83 -8.04 1.50
N VAL A 320 -16.25 -8.81 2.49
CA VAL A 320 -17.14 -9.96 2.35
C VAL A 320 -18.23 -9.88 3.43
N THR A 321 -19.32 -10.64 3.25
CA THR A 321 -20.36 -10.75 4.26
C THR A 321 -19.85 -11.50 5.51
N ASP A 322 -20.55 -11.38 6.62
CA ASP A 322 -20.18 -12.12 7.84
C ASP A 322 -20.28 -13.64 7.63
N GLU A 323 -21.28 -14.11 6.87
CA GLU A 323 -21.42 -15.52 6.47
C GLU A 323 -20.22 -16.01 5.66
N ASP A 324 -19.80 -15.23 4.66
CA ASP A 324 -18.64 -15.54 3.82
C ASP A 324 -17.36 -15.56 4.65
N ARG A 325 -17.24 -14.63 5.60
CA ARG A 325 -16.07 -14.55 6.49
C ARG A 325 -15.98 -15.80 7.38
N ASP A 326 -17.10 -16.21 7.98
CA ASP A 326 -17.15 -17.42 8.80
C ASP A 326 -16.84 -18.67 7.98
N TYR A 327 -17.35 -18.75 6.75
CA TYR A 327 -17.01 -19.81 5.82
C TYR A 327 -15.51 -19.84 5.49
N MET A 328 -14.92 -18.69 5.17
CA MET A 328 -13.50 -18.59 4.87
C MET A 328 -12.63 -18.96 6.07
N TYR A 329 -13.01 -18.55 7.28
CA TYR A 329 -12.30 -18.94 8.51
C TYR A 329 -12.37 -20.44 8.74
N SER A 330 -13.54 -21.07 8.57
CA SER A 330 -13.69 -22.52 8.74
C SER A 330 -12.86 -23.30 7.72
N THR A 331 -12.69 -22.76 6.52
CA THR A 331 -12.01 -23.41 5.40
C THR A 331 -10.50 -23.24 5.43
N TYR A 332 -10.02 -22.02 5.67
CA TYR A 332 -8.62 -21.62 5.46
C TYR A 332 -7.89 -21.25 6.77
N ALA A 333 -8.59 -21.07 7.87
CA ALA A 333 -8.06 -20.68 9.16
C ALA A 333 -8.68 -21.47 10.32
N GLU A 334 -8.70 -22.81 10.19
CA GLU A 334 -9.10 -23.73 11.27
C GLU A 334 -8.30 -23.48 12.54
N ASP A 335 -6.99 -23.22 12.39
CA ASP A 335 -6.13 -22.73 13.48
C ASP A 335 -6.43 -21.26 13.76
N PRO A 336 -6.97 -20.91 14.95
CA PRO A 336 -7.28 -19.54 15.30
C PRO A 336 -6.08 -18.58 15.24
N GLN A 337 -4.85 -19.09 15.41
CA GLN A 337 -3.63 -18.28 15.31
C GLN A 337 -3.37 -17.75 13.88
N ALA A 338 -4.02 -18.34 12.87
CA ALA A 338 -3.95 -17.83 11.51
C ALA A 338 -4.89 -16.63 11.26
N ARG A 339 -5.81 -16.35 12.18
CA ARG A 339 -6.73 -15.20 12.11
C ARG A 339 -6.05 -13.97 12.70
N VAL A 340 -6.14 -12.86 12.00
CA VAL A 340 -5.62 -11.57 12.45
C VAL A 340 -6.52 -10.47 11.92
N ASN A 341 -6.91 -9.54 12.77
CA ASN A 341 -7.89 -8.51 12.47
C ASN A 341 -9.14 -9.12 11.79
N LEU A 342 -9.45 -8.74 10.56
CA LEU A 342 -10.52 -9.36 9.76
C LEU A 342 -9.96 -10.16 8.58
N GLY A 343 -8.88 -10.92 8.78
CA GLY A 343 -8.21 -11.64 7.70
C GLY A 343 -7.52 -12.94 8.11
N ILE A 344 -6.80 -13.54 7.17
CA ILE A 344 -6.08 -14.81 7.32
C ILE A 344 -4.61 -14.60 7.03
N ARG A 345 -3.77 -14.74 8.04
CA ARG A 345 -2.31 -14.60 7.96
C ARG A 345 -1.64 -15.88 7.46
N ARG A 346 -1.81 -16.16 6.18
CA ARG A 346 -1.14 -17.27 5.47
C ARG A 346 -0.77 -16.86 4.04
N ARG A 347 0.39 -17.29 3.57
CA ARG A 347 0.82 -17.11 2.18
C ARG A 347 0.10 -18.10 1.24
N LEU A 348 0.16 -17.86 -0.09
CA LEU A 348 -0.60 -18.58 -1.10
C LEU A 348 -0.37 -20.10 -1.04
N ALA A 349 0.88 -20.55 -1.06
CA ALA A 349 1.18 -22.00 -1.08
C ALA A 349 0.70 -22.72 0.18
N PRO A 350 0.91 -22.22 1.43
CA PRO A 350 0.31 -22.80 2.62
C PRO A 350 -1.21 -22.81 2.65
N LEU A 351 -1.89 -21.81 2.05
CA LEU A 351 -3.35 -21.78 1.94
C LEU A 351 -3.86 -22.92 1.04
N LEU A 352 -3.25 -23.07 -0.12
CA LEU A 352 -3.72 -24.00 -1.16
C LEU A 352 -3.21 -25.42 -0.98
N LYS A 353 -2.09 -25.63 -0.27
CA LYS A 353 -1.46 -26.91 0.08
C LYS A 353 -1.03 -27.78 -1.14
N MET A 354 -1.57 -27.53 -2.33
CA MET A 354 -1.32 -28.30 -3.55
C MET A 354 -0.79 -27.40 -4.67
N ARG A 355 0.29 -27.84 -5.32
CA ARG A 355 0.88 -27.11 -6.45
C ARG A 355 -0.11 -26.89 -7.60
N THR A 356 -0.90 -27.89 -7.93
CA THR A 356 -1.93 -27.79 -8.98
C THR A 356 -2.98 -26.73 -8.69
N LYS A 357 -3.36 -26.54 -7.41
CA LYS A 357 -4.25 -25.44 -7.01
C LYS A 357 -3.57 -24.07 -7.14
N VAL A 358 -2.28 -23.98 -6.82
CA VAL A 358 -1.49 -22.75 -7.02
C VAL A 358 -1.43 -22.39 -8.51
N GLU A 359 -1.16 -23.37 -9.37
CA GLU A 359 -1.13 -23.18 -10.82
C GLU A 359 -2.50 -22.79 -11.38
N LEU A 360 -3.58 -23.44 -10.94
CA LEU A 360 -4.96 -23.10 -11.31
C LEU A 360 -5.32 -21.66 -10.90
N MET A 361 -4.99 -21.27 -9.67
CA MET A 361 -5.30 -19.92 -9.17
C MET A 361 -4.52 -18.84 -9.92
N ASN A 362 -3.26 -19.09 -10.28
CA ASN A 362 -2.51 -18.17 -11.13
C ASN A 362 -3.13 -18.10 -12.55
N GLY A 363 -3.55 -19.24 -13.13
CA GLY A 363 -4.27 -19.25 -14.41
C GLY A 363 -5.56 -18.45 -14.34
N LEU A 364 -6.32 -18.58 -13.25
CA LEU A 364 -7.51 -17.77 -13.00
C LEU A 364 -7.16 -16.29 -12.90
N LEU A 365 -6.17 -15.92 -12.09
CA LEU A 365 -5.72 -14.52 -11.94
C LEU A 365 -5.40 -13.88 -13.30
N PHE A 366 -4.61 -14.55 -14.13
CA PHE A 366 -4.23 -14.05 -15.46
C PHE A 366 -5.38 -14.02 -16.47
N SER A 367 -6.52 -14.62 -16.16
CA SER A 367 -7.72 -14.60 -17.01
C SER A 367 -8.72 -13.51 -16.65
N LEU A 368 -8.55 -12.85 -15.48
CA LEU A 368 -9.43 -11.76 -15.05
C LEU A 368 -9.10 -10.46 -15.77
N PRO A 369 -10.09 -9.56 -15.97
CA PRO A 369 -9.82 -8.21 -16.42
C PRO A 369 -9.10 -7.44 -15.29
N GLY A 370 -7.92 -6.90 -15.63
CA GLY A 370 -7.07 -6.19 -14.68
C GLY A 370 -5.58 -6.49 -14.91
N THR A 371 -4.75 -5.79 -14.16
CA THR A 371 -3.30 -5.98 -14.14
C THR A 371 -2.93 -6.90 -12.98
N PRO A 372 -2.36 -8.08 -13.21
CA PRO A 372 -1.95 -9.02 -12.18
C PRO A 372 -0.67 -8.59 -11.47
#